data_efbe2f0a433c4eaa81c4bd17df01818a
#
_entry.id   efbe2f0a433c4eaa81c4bd17df01818a
#
_cell.length_a   1.000
_cell.length_b   1.000
_cell.length_c   1.000
_cell.angle_alpha   90.00
_cell.angle_beta   90.00
_cell.angle_gamma   90.00
#
_symmetry.space_group_name_H-M   'P 1'
#
loop_
_entity.id
_entity.type
_entity.pdbx_description
1 polymer ?
#
loop_
_entity_poly.entity_id
_entity_poly.type
_entity_poly.pdbx_seq_one_letter_code
_entity_poly.pdbx_strand_id
1 'polypeptide(L)'
;MTSFNKSQLQERINRTWDESIVPSLVEYIKIPNKSPSFEPAWEELGHMEQALQLALEWSKSNMPEKAQIQVKRSAGRTPLLLIDLPGERNGNVLMYGHLDKQPEMEGWDDDLGPWKPVLKDNKLYGRGGADDGYALFASLTVVNALMEQKVALPRILILIEFSEESGSPDLPHYMDLCADLIGSPDLIICLDSGTGDYQRLWTTTSLRGLIGGTLRVDVLKQGIHSGSSSGHVPSSFRIARQLLSRLEDENTGEMLLDELNITIPEYRVEETSNMIGILGEQVVEEFPWIDDMRPSTADPLEGVLRRTWKPALSIVGAEGLPPASNAGNVLRPFTSLKFSIRIPPMVDPTEAGKAIERVLTQNQPYGCLLYTSPSPRDRH
;
A
#
# COMPACT_ATOMS: atom_id res chain seq x y z
N MET A 1 -37.68 -5.85 4.11
CA MET A 1 -36.61 -4.91 3.80
C MET A 1 -37.11 -3.53 4.17
N THR A 2 -36.47 -2.87 5.12
CA THR A 2 -36.78 -1.47 5.47
C THR A 2 -36.39 -0.62 4.26
N SER A 3 -37.35 -0.03 3.57
CA SER A 3 -37.08 0.87 2.45
C SER A 3 -36.54 2.18 3.00
N PHE A 4 -35.31 2.53 2.69
CA PHE A 4 -34.74 3.85 2.97
C PHE A 4 -34.85 4.75 1.72
N ASN A 5 -34.93 6.05 1.95
CA ASN A 5 -34.98 7.04 0.89
C ASN A 5 -33.57 7.36 0.38
N LYS A 6 -33.21 6.82 -0.80
CA LYS A 6 -31.87 7.02 -1.40
C LYS A 6 -31.51 8.50 -1.63
N SER A 7 -32.48 9.30 -2.09
CA SER A 7 -32.23 10.72 -2.38
C SER A 7 -31.90 11.50 -1.10
N GLN A 8 -32.66 11.30 -0.04
CA GLN A 8 -32.37 11.93 1.26
C GLN A 8 -31.05 11.46 1.84
N LEU A 9 -30.72 10.16 1.69
CA LEU A 9 -29.43 9.63 2.11
C LEU A 9 -28.29 10.32 1.37
N GLN A 10 -28.39 10.43 0.05
CA GLN A 10 -27.39 11.10 -0.78
C GLN A 10 -27.23 12.59 -0.44
N GLU A 11 -28.32 13.30 -0.29
CA GLU A 11 -28.30 14.72 0.12
C GLU A 11 -27.63 14.90 1.49
N ARG A 12 -27.93 14.03 2.45
CA ARG A 12 -27.33 14.05 3.80
C ARG A 12 -25.83 13.79 3.74
N ILE A 13 -25.40 12.79 2.96
CA ILE A 13 -23.99 12.44 2.78
C ILE A 13 -23.24 13.59 2.09
N ASN A 14 -23.76 14.10 0.98
CA ASN A 14 -23.13 15.20 0.24
C ASN A 14 -22.95 16.44 1.11
N ARG A 15 -23.99 16.83 1.84
CA ARG A 15 -23.92 17.97 2.76
C ARG A 15 -22.85 17.78 3.83
N THR A 16 -22.79 16.58 4.45
CA THR A 16 -21.77 16.30 5.47
C THR A 16 -20.38 16.30 4.87
N TRP A 17 -20.25 15.79 3.65
CA TRP A 17 -18.99 15.81 2.91
C TRP A 17 -18.49 17.24 2.71
N ASP A 18 -19.31 18.10 2.16
CA ASP A 18 -18.93 19.47 1.83
C ASP A 18 -18.72 20.34 3.06
N GLU A 19 -19.62 20.26 4.05
CA GLU A 19 -19.64 21.16 5.19
C GLU A 19 -18.77 20.73 6.36
N SER A 20 -18.40 19.44 6.45
CA SER A 20 -17.69 18.90 7.60
C SER A 20 -16.47 18.04 7.22
N ILE A 21 -16.60 17.09 6.30
CA ILE A 21 -15.50 16.16 5.98
C ILE A 21 -14.38 16.87 5.24
N VAL A 22 -14.69 17.59 4.15
CA VAL A 22 -13.66 18.29 3.36
C VAL A 22 -12.88 19.29 4.22
N PRO A 23 -13.51 20.14 5.04
CA PRO A 23 -12.78 21.00 5.98
C PRO A 23 -11.88 20.23 6.95
N SER A 24 -12.34 19.10 7.47
CA SER A 24 -11.54 18.28 8.39
C SER A 24 -10.36 17.60 7.68
N LEU A 25 -10.55 17.14 6.45
CA LEU A 25 -9.47 16.60 5.62
C LEU A 25 -8.42 17.66 5.27
N VAL A 26 -8.85 18.91 5.03
CA VAL A 26 -7.93 20.04 4.84
C VAL A 26 -7.03 20.22 6.06
N GLU A 27 -7.56 20.17 7.27
CA GLU A 27 -6.74 20.28 8.49
C GLU A 27 -5.87 19.03 8.69
N TYR A 28 -6.40 17.84 8.41
CA TYR A 28 -5.65 16.58 8.50
C TYR A 28 -4.46 16.54 7.53
N ILE A 29 -4.62 16.96 6.27
CA ILE A 29 -3.54 16.98 5.28
C ILE A 29 -2.35 17.83 5.75
N LYS A 30 -2.59 18.92 6.47
CA LYS A 30 -1.52 19.79 7.00
C LYS A 30 -0.63 19.13 8.04
N ILE A 31 -1.08 18.03 8.67
CA ILE A 31 -0.31 17.32 9.69
C ILE A 31 0.64 16.35 9.01
N PRO A 32 1.98 16.48 9.14
CA PRO A 32 2.95 15.58 8.49
C PRO A 32 3.19 14.31 9.33
N ASN A 33 2.13 13.61 9.68
CA ASN A 33 2.16 12.39 10.50
C ASN A 33 2.52 11.16 9.67
N LYS A 34 3.79 11.14 9.23
CA LYS A 34 4.36 10.01 8.50
C LYS A 34 4.40 8.74 9.36
N SER A 35 4.22 7.60 8.71
CA SER A 35 4.29 6.29 9.35
C SER A 35 5.66 6.04 10.00
N PRO A 36 5.73 5.25 11.09
CA PRO A 36 6.97 5.04 11.86
C PRO A 36 8.18 4.58 11.06
N SER A 37 8.02 3.78 10.02
CA SER A 37 9.14 3.35 9.16
C SER A 37 9.80 4.50 8.39
N PHE A 38 9.08 5.60 8.19
CA PHE A 38 9.55 6.78 7.46
C PHE A 38 9.93 7.93 8.39
N GLU A 39 9.44 7.89 9.63
CA GLU A 39 9.73 8.90 10.66
C GLU A 39 9.98 8.22 12.01
N PRO A 40 11.21 7.77 12.26
CA PRO A 40 11.55 7.10 13.53
C PRO A 40 11.30 7.94 14.78
N ALA A 41 11.32 9.29 14.65
CA ALA A 41 11.03 10.23 15.74
C ALA A 41 9.53 10.57 15.87
N TRP A 42 8.63 9.78 15.29
CA TRP A 42 7.19 10.04 15.21
C TRP A 42 6.55 10.36 16.58
N GLU A 43 7.00 9.69 17.66
CA GLU A 43 6.48 9.89 19.01
C GLU A 43 6.90 11.27 19.55
N GLU A 44 8.18 11.64 19.38
CA GLU A 44 8.73 12.91 19.84
C GLU A 44 8.16 14.12 19.09
N LEU A 45 7.92 13.99 17.79
CA LEU A 45 7.36 15.02 16.94
C LEU A 45 5.88 15.30 17.25
N GLY A 46 5.16 14.31 17.77
CA GLY A 46 3.77 14.46 18.20
C GLY A 46 2.75 14.63 17.06
N HIS A 47 3.15 14.51 15.79
CA HIS A 47 2.23 14.67 14.66
C HIS A 47 1.17 13.57 14.63
N MET A 48 1.53 12.33 15.03
CA MET A 48 0.58 11.23 15.13
C MET A 48 -0.49 11.51 16.18
N GLU A 49 -0.12 12.10 17.31
CA GLU A 49 -1.06 12.52 18.34
C GLU A 49 -1.97 13.66 17.86
N GLN A 50 -1.44 14.61 17.07
CA GLN A 50 -2.26 15.68 16.48
C GLN A 50 -3.32 15.10 15.55
N ALA A 51 -2.97 14.14 14.69
CA ALA A 51 -3.91 13.45 13.81
C ALA A 51 -4.98 12.67 14.61
N LEU A 52 -4.56 11.97 15.67
CA LEU A 52 -5.49 11.29 16.56
C LEU A 52 -6.46 12.27 17.26
N GLN A 53 -5.99 13.41 17.76
CA GLN A 53 -6.84 14.40 18.41
C GLN A 53 -7.87 15.00 17.45
N LEU A 54 -7.47 15.34 16.23
CA LEU A 54 -8.40 15.78 15.18
C LEU A 54 -9.49 14.73 14.92
N ALA A 55 -9.10 13.45 14.77
CA ALA A 55 -10.01 12.34 14.57
C ALA A 55 -10.98 12.17 15.76
N LEU A 56 -10.48 12.27 17.00
CA LEU A 56 -11.27 12.16 18.23
C LEU A 56 -12.29 13.29 18.38
N GLU A 57 -11.88 14.54 18.14
CA GLU A 57 -12.75 15.72 18.26
C GLU A 57 -13.90 15.64 17.26
N TRP A 58 -13.56 15.35 16.00
CA TRP A 58 -14.58 15.18 14.97
C TRP A 58 -15.53 14.00 15.28
N SER A 59 -14.98 12.87 15.68
CA SER A 59 -15.79 11.69 16.02
C SER A 59 -16.73 11.94 17.18
N LYS A 60 -16.28 12.56 18.26
CA LYS A 60 -17.13 12.93 19.41
C LYS A 60 -18.28 13.86 19.04
N SER A 61 -18.06 14.75 18.08
CA SER A 61 -19.07 15.67 17.61
C SER A 61 -20.06 15.05 16.62
N ASN A 62 -19.70 13.92 16.01
CA ASN A 62 -20.48 13.30 14.93
C ASN A 62 -20.90 11.85 15.20
N MET A 63 -20.47 11.21 16.28
CA MET A 63 -20.88 9.83 16.56
C MET A 63 -22.29 9.77 17.18
N PRO A 64 -23.03 8.67 16.95
CA PRO A 64 -24.31 8.46 17.63
C PRO A 64 -24.14 8.40 19.14
N GLU A 65 -25.16 8.85 19.89
CA GLU A 65 -25.14 8.89 21.37
C GLU A 65 -24.84 7.52 22.00
N LYS A 66 -25.30 6.43 21.36
CA LYS A 66 -25.09 5.05 21.83
C LYS A 66 -23.68 4.53 21.57
N ALA A 67 -22.90 5.20 20.70
CA ALA A 67 -21.56 4.75 20.34
C ALA A 67 -20.55 5.03 21.46
N GLN A 68 -19.57 4.13 21.58
CA GLN A 68 -18.47 4.26 22.52
C GLN A 68 -17.17 4.43 21.77
N ILE A 69 -16.39 5.47 22.14
CA ILE A 69 -15.08 5.74 21.56
C ILE A 69 -13.97 5.36 22.54
N GLN A 70 -12.96 4.65 22.09
CA GLN A 70 -11.84 4.19 22.88
C GLN A 70 -10.54 4.40 22.10
N VAL A 71 -9.50 4.83 22.81
CA VAL A 71 -8.11 4.82 22.28
C VAL A 71 -7.32 3.78 23.05
N LYS A 72 -6.74 2.85 22.33
CA LYS A 72 -5.79 1.87 22.90
C LYS A 72 -4.38 2.38 22.67
N ARG A 73 -3.55 2.23 23.71
CA ARG A 73 -2.15 2.64 23.66
C ARG A 73 -1.29 1.55 24.31
N SER A 74 -0.17 1.27 23.69
CA SER A 74 0.87 0.37 24.23
C SER A 74 2.22 1.04 24.04
N ALA A 75 3.12 0.85 24.99
CA ALA A 75 4.44 1.48 24.98
C ALA A 75 5.23 1.14 23.70
N GLY A 76 5.80 2.16 23.06
CA GLY A 76 6.57 2.02 21.81
C GLY A 76 5.74 1.65 20.57
N ARG A 77 4.41 1.78 20.62
CA ARG A 77 3.48 1.51 19.52
C ARG A 77 2.63 2.73 19.23
N THR A 78 2.23 2.84 17.97
CA THR A 78 1.23 3.83 17.55
C THR A 78 -0.12 3.55 18.22
N PRO A 79 -0.99 4.55 18.37
CA PRO A 79 -2.30 4.34 18.96
C PRO A 79 -3.24 3.54 18.04
N LEU A 80 -4.31 2.98 18.61
CA LEU A 80 -5.45 2.43 17.89
C LEU A 80 -6.72 3.16 18.36
N LEU A 81 -7.53 3.65 17.42
CA LEU A 81 -8.81 4.27 17.68
C LEU A 81 -9.93 3.29 17.34
N LEU A 82 -10.85 3.09 18.29
CA LEU A 82 -12.01 2.21 18.15
C LEU A 82 -13.29 2.98 18.44
N ILE A 83 -14.30 2.81 17.58
CA ILE A 83 -15.66 3.34 17.81
C ILE A 83 -16.63 2.17 17.68
N ASP A 84 -17.27 1.81 18.79
CA ASP A 84 -18.19 0.68 18.89
C ASP A 84 -19.64 1.18 18.99
N LEU A 85 -20.45 0.85 18.01
CA LEU A 85 -21.87 1.12 17.97
C LEU A 85 -22.65 -0.17 18.18
N PRO A 86 -23.39 -0.32 19.29
CA PRO A 86 -24.28 -1.47 19.52
C PRO A 86 -25.32 -1.62 18.43
N GLY A 87 -25.52 -2.85 17.96
CA GLY A 87 -26.50 -3.17 16.92
C GLY A 87 -27.95 -3.26 17.44
N GLU A 88 -28.89 -3.01 16.54
CA GLU A 88 -30.34 -3.23 16.72
C GLU A 88 -30.82 -4.54 16.08
N ARG A 89 -29.95 -5.23 15.33
CA ARG A 89 -30.15 -6.53 14.73
C ARG A 89 -28.90 -7.39 14.83
N ASN A 90 -29.05 -8.68 14.57
CA ASN A 90 -27.91 -9.59 14.51
C ASN A 90 -26.90 -9.18 13.42
N GLY A 91 -25.64 -9.44 13.66
CA GLY A 91 -24.50 -9.19 12.79
C GLY A 91 -23.45 -8.27 13.42
N ASN A 92 -22.23 -8.38 12.94
CA ASN A 92 -21.06 -7.62 13.35
C ASN A 92 -20.31 -7.14 12.11
N VAL A 93 -20.23 -5.83 11.90
CA VAL A 93 -19.51 -5.22 10.78
C VAL A 93 -18.32 -4.48 11.32
N LEU A 94 -17.14 -4.81 10.79
CA LEU A 94 -15.89 -4.08 11.05
C LEU A 94 -15.64 -3.13 9.88
N MET A 95 -15.48 -1.84 10.17
CA MET A 95 -15.02 -0.83 9.23
C MET A 95 -13.58 -0.47 9.59
N TYR A 96 -12.67 -0.69 8.66
CA TYR A 96 -11.24 -0.49 8.85
C TYR A 96 -10.75 0.71 8.06
N GLY A 97 -9.78 1.42 8.61
CA GLY A 97 -9.00 2.46 7.96
C GLY A 97 -7.76 2.81 8.76
N HIS A 98 -6.93 3.72 8.23
CA HIS A 98 -5.73 4.20 8.91
C HIS A 98 -5.57 5.72 8.84
N LEU A 99 -4.73 6.26 9.73
CA LEU A 99 -4.45 7.68 9.81
C LEU A 99 -2.95 7.99 9.93
N ASP A 100 -2.06 7.13 9.47
CA ASP A 100 -0.68 7.45 9.18
C ASP A 100 -0.51 7.70 7.68
N LYS A 101 0.67 8.13 7.25
CA LYS A 101 0.88 8.62 5.88
C LYS A 101 2.21 8.16 5.31
N GLN A 102 2.23 7.97 3.99
CA GLN A 102 3.44 7.88 3.17
C GLN A 102 4.29 9.17 3.27
N PRO A 103 5.58 9.10 2.94
CA PRO A 103 6.45 10.28 2.83
C PRO A 103 5.97 11.30 1.79
N GLU A 104 6.66 12.41 1.76
CA GLU A 104 6.41 13.56 0.90
C GLU A 104 6.31 13.19 -0.58
N MET A 105 7.21 12.33 -1.08
CA MET A 105 7.43 12.01 -2.50
C MET A 105 7.85 13.24 -3.32
N GLU A 106 8.37 13.01 -4.50
CA GLU A 106 8.74 14.05 -5.46
C GLU A 106 7.74 14.11 -6.61
N GLY A 107 7.79 15.17 -7.42
CA GLY A 107 6.96 15.32 -8.63
C GLY A 107 5.60 15.96 -8.41
N TRP A 108 5.40 16.68 -7.30
CA TRP A 108 4.23 17.54 -7.13
C TRP A 108 4.28 18.72 -8.10
N ASP A 109 3.12 19.09 -8.65
CA ASP A 109 3.00 20.33 -9.43
C ASP A 109 3.34 21.56 -8.56
N ASP A 110 3.78 22.66 -9.16
CA ASP A 110 4.27 23.86 -8.46
C ASP A 110 3.27 24.46 -7.47
N ASP A 111 1.97 24.35 -7.76
CA ASP A 111 0.88 24.83 -6.91
C ASP A 111 0.41 23.82 -5.86
N LEU A 112 0.86 22.58 -5.91
CA LEU A 112 0.51 21.48 -5.02
C LEU A 112 1.64 21.12 -4.05
N GLY A 113 1.37 20.22 -3.13
CA GLY A 113 2.37 19.69 -2.18
C GLY A 113 1.76 18.72 -1.17
N PRO A 114 2.58 17.88 -0.53
CA PRO A 114 2.09 16.83 0.35
C PRO A 114 1.29 17.35 1.55
N TRP A 115 1.79 18.38 2.20
CA TRP A 115 1.20 18.98 3.41
C TRP A 115 0.46 20.30 3.13
N LYS A 116 0.23 20.58 1.87
CA LYS A 116 -0.46 21.78 1.37
C LYS A 116 -1.80 21.37 0.75
N PRO A 117 -2.90 21.35 1.51
CA PRO A 117 -4.21 21.02 0.97
C PRO A 117 -4.66 22.06 -0.05
N VAL A 118 -4.98 21.64 -1.25
CA VAL A 118 -5.49 22.49 -2.33
C VAL A 118 -6.78 21.91 -2.87
N LEU A 119 -7.85 22.70 -2.80
CA LEU A 119 -9.12 22.37 -3.45
C LEU A 119 -9.15 23.04 -4.83
N LYS A 120 -9.13 22.24 -5.90
CA LYS A 120 -9.08 22.69 -7.28
C LYS A 120 -9.93 21.75 -8.14
N ASP A 121 -10.83 22.28 -8.94
CA ASP A 121 -11.71 21.53 -9.83
C ASP A 121 -12.49 20.38 -9.14
N ASN A 122 -13.06 20.68 -7.98
CA ASN A 122 -13.74 19.72 -7.10
C ASN A 122 -12.88 18.54 -6.60
N LYS A 123 -11.56 18.65 -6.66
CA LYS A 123 -10.62 17.68 -6.13
C LYS A 123 -9.79 18.30 -5.01
N LEU A 124 -9.67 17.58 -3.91
CA LEU A 124 -8.79 17.95 -2.80
C LEU A 124 -7.44 17.23 -2.99
N TYR A 125 -6.40 18.02 -3.20
CA TYR A 125 -5.03 17.52 -3.35
C TYR A 125 -4.28 17.62 -2.01
N GLY A 126 -3.49 16.61 -1.71
CA GLY A 126 -2.63 16.53 -0.53
C GLY A 126 -2.41 15.09 -0.08
N ARG A 127 -1.33 14.84 0.65
CA ARG A 127 -0.98 13.51 1.15
C ARG A 127 -1.95 13.05 2.25
N GLY A 128 -2.44 11.80 2.14
CA GLY A 128 -3.25 11.16 3.18
C GLY A 128 -4.75 11.48 3.11
N GLY A 129 -5.22 12.32 2.15
CA GLY A 129 -6.63 12.64 2.05
C GLY A 129 -7.50 11.47 1.56
N ALA A 130 -7.04 10.77 0.52
CA ALA A 130 -7.69 9.60 -0.06
C ALA A 130 -7.12 8.27 0.47
N ASP A 131 -5.90 8.28 0.92
CA ASP A 131 -5.14 7.18 1.47
C ASP A 131 -4.66 7.54 2.88
N ASP A 132 -5.36 7.22 3.98
CA ASP A 132 -6.76 6.75 4.02
C ASP A 132 -7.61 7.67 4.94
N GLY A 133 -7.19 8.95 5.05
CA GLY A 133 -7.76 9.91 6.00
C GLY A 133 -9.29 10.05 5.95
N TYR A 134 -9.92 9.79 4.82
CA TYR A 134 -11.36 9.92 4.67
C TYR A 134 -12.16 8.76 5.31
N ALA A 135 -11.54 7.60 5.54
CA ALA A 135 -12.24 6.37 5.94
C ALA A 135 -13.03 6.53 7.24
N LEU A 136 -12.44 7.13 8.26
CA LEU A 136 -13.12 7.41 9.54
C LEU A 136 -14.37 8.27 9.34
N PHE A 137 -14.22 9.37 8.62
CA PHE A 137 -15.30 10.34 8.38
C PHE A 137 -16.43 9.72 7.55
N ALA A 138 -16.09 9.00 6.49
CA ALA A 138 -17.05 8.31 5.63
C ALA A 138 -17.84 7.24 6.42
N SER A 139 -17.14 6.42 7.20
CA SER A 139 -17.73 5.37 8.02
C SER A 139 -18.79 5.93 8.99
N LEU A 140 -18.45 6.92 9.79
CA LEU A 140 -19.40 7.53 10.72
C LEU A 140 -20.55 8.25 10.01
N THR A 141 -20.28 8.89 8.89
CA THR A 141 -21.32 9.61 8.12
C THR A 141 -22.37 8.65 7.57
N VAL A 142 -21.94 7.51 7.02
CA VAL A 142 -22.86 6.48 6.50
C VAL A 142 -23.71 5.89 7.64
N VAL A 143 -23.10 5.58 8.77
CA VAL A 143 -23.79 5.08 9.95
C VAL A 143 -24.89 6.07 10.41
N ASN A 144 -24.54 7.34 10.59
CA ASN A 144 -25.48 8.39 10.98
C ASN A 144 -26.63 8.53 9.97
N ALA A 145 -26.31 8.60 8.69
CA ALA A 145 -27.32 8.79 7.65
C ALA A 145 -28.31 7.63 7.56
N LEU A 146 -27.88 6.40 7.82
CA LEU A 146 -28.76 5.24 7.89
C LEU A 146 -29.63 5.26 9.18
N MET A 147 -29.05 5.63 10.31
CA MET A 147 -29.77 5.75 11.58
C MET A 147 -30.83 6.84 11.55
N GLU A 148 -30.55 8.00 10.95
CA GLU A 148 -31.54 9.08 10.75
C GLU A 148 -32.77 8.59 9.97
N GLN A 149 -32.60 7.61 9.09
CA GLN A 149 -33.69 6.95 8.37
C GLN A 149 -34.27 5.73 9.11
N LYS A 150 -33.89 5.54 10.36
CA LYS A 150 -34.39 4.43 11.22
C LYS A 150 -34.09 3.04 10.60
N VAL A 151 -32.98 2.90 9.90
CA VAL A 151 -32.52 1.60 9.45
C VAL A 151 -31.92 0.86 10.64
N ALA A 152 -32.47 -0.31 10.96
CA ALA A 152 -31.89 -1.17 12.00
C ALA A 152 -30.55 -1.70 11.55
N LEU A 153 -29.46 -1.27 12.19
CA LEU A 153 -28.08 -1.64 11.86
C LEU A 153 -27.62 -2.86 12.69
N PRO A 154 -26.73 -3.71 12.17
CA PRO A 154 -25.98 -4.64 13.00
C PRO A 154 -25.04 -3.87 13.92
N ARG A 155 -24.33 -4.55 14.81
CA ARG A 155 -23.21 -3.93 15.51
C ARG A 155 -22.17 -3.46 14.50
N ILE A 156 -21.67 -2.23 14.69
CA ILE A 156 -20.61 -1.67 13.84
C ILE A 156 -19.42 -1.30 14.72
N LEU A 157 -18.27 -1.82 14.39
CA LEU A 157 -17.00 -1.43 14.99
C LEU A 157 -16.15 -0.74 13.91
N ILE A 158 -15.80 0.53 14.17
CA ILE A 158 -14.83 1.26 13.33
C ILE A 158 -13.48 1.14 14.02
N LEU A 159 -12.48 0.65 13.27
CA LEU A 159 -11.12 0.45 13.73
C LEU A 159 -10.18 1.28 12.85
N ILE A 160 -9.43 2.20 13.46
CA ILE A 160 -8.48 3.06 12.78
C ILE A 160 -7.11 2.86 13.40
N GLU A 161 -6.15 2.39 12.62
CA GLU A 161 -4.76 2.26 13.00
C GLU A 161 -3.89 3.45 12.57
N PHE A 162 -2.62 3.47 13.00
CA PHE A 162 -1.69 4.56 12.74
C PHE A 162 -0.30 4.06 12.35
N SER A 163 -0.21 2.87 11.74
CA SER A 163 1.04 2.27 11.25
C SER A 163 0.88 1.43 9.98
N GLU A 164 -0.23 1.60 9.24
CA GLU A 164 -0.53 0.83 8.04
C GLU A 164 0.57 0.96 6.99
N GLU A 165 1.00 2.17 6.72
CA GLU A 165 2.01 2.53 5.73
C GLU A 165 3.42 1.99 6.05
N SER A 166 3.61 1.52 7.28
CA SER A 166 4.78 0.75 7.72
C SER A 166 4.58 -0.77 7.63
N GLY A 167 3.44 -1.23 7.09
CA GLY A 167 3.03 -2.63 7.02
C GLY A 167 2.35 -3.13 8.29
N SER A 168 1.61 -2.27 8.98
CA SER A 168 0.80 -2.56 10.17
C SER A 168 1.53 -3.32 11.29
N PRO A 169 2.77 -2.97 11.68
CA PRO A 169 3.53 -3.75 12.66
C PRO A 169 2.88 -3.79 14.04
N ASP A 170 2.02 -2.82 14.35
CA ASP A 170 1.35 -2.70 15.63
C ASP A 170 -0.04 -3.34 15.65
N LEU A 171 -0.68 -3.50 14.49
CA LEU A 171 -2.04 -4.02 14.38
C LEU A 171 -2.21 -5.43 14.98
N PRO A 172 -1.34 -6.43 14.73
CA PRO A 172 -1.48 -7.76 15.32
C PRO A 172 -1.56 -7.74 16.85
N HIS A 173 -0.73 -6.90 17.51
CA HIS A 173 -0.77 -6.73 18.95
C HIS A 173 -2.13 -6.20 19.43
N TYR A 174 -2.70 -5.23 18.73
CA TYR A 174 -4.00 -4.66 19.08
C TYR A 174 -5.16 -5.59 18.74
N MET A 175 -5.04 -6.39 17.69
CA MET A 175 -6.03 -7.44 17.39
C MET A 175 -6.13 -8.44 18.53
N ASP A 176 -4.99 -8.89 19.08
CA ASP A 176 -4.95 -9.77 20.25
C ASP A 176 -5.49 -9.06 21.51
N LEU A 177 -5.05 -7.84 21.79
CA LEU A 177 -5.47 -7.06 22.95
C LEU A 177 -6.96 -6.75 22.97
N CYS A 178 -7.56 -6.57 21.81
CA CYS A 178 -8.96 -6.20 21.63
C CYS A 178 -9.84 -7.35 21.09
N ALA A 179 -9.34 -8.59 21.11
CA ALA A 179 -10.02 -9.75 20.51
C ALA A 179 -11.48 -9.89 20.97
N ASP A 180 -11.75 -9.75 22.26
CA ASP A 180 -13.10 -9.83 22.83
C ASP A 180 -14.02 -8.71 22.32
N LEU A 181 -13.47 -7.50 22.10
CA LEU A 181 -14.21 -6.36 21.59
C LEU A 181 -14.46 -6.49 20.09
N ILE A 182 -13.47 -6.93 19.34
CA ILE A 182 -13.59 -7.10 17.88
C ILE A 182 -14.54 -8.25 17.57
N GLY A 183 -14.40 -9.36 18.26
CA GLY A 183 -15.21 -10.57 18.05
C GLY A 183 -14.95 -11.18 16.67
N SER A 184 -15.99 -11.75 16.08
CA SER A 184 -15.96 -12.31 14.72
C SER A 184 -16.81 -11.45 13.79
N PRO A 185 -16.24 -10.58 12.97
CA PRO A 185 -16.99 -9.81 11.99
C PRO A 185 -17.61 -10.70 10.91
N ASP A 186 -18.89 -10.47 10.59
CA ASP A 186 -19.57 -11.08 9.45
C ASP A 186 -19.20 -10.38 8.13
N LEU A 187 -18.79 -9.11 8.22
CA LEU A 187 -18.36 -8.29 7.10
C LEU A 187 -17.26 -7.33 7.56
N ILE A 188 -16.20 -7.26 6.76
CA ILE A 188 -15.14 -6.26 6.89
C ILE A 188 -15.24 -5.31 5.71
N ILE A 189 -15.28 -4.01 5.98
CA ILE A 189 -15.27 -2.94 4.98
C ILE A 189 -13.95 -2.18 5.16
N CYS A 190 -13.08 -2.27 4.17
CA CYS A 190 -11.85 -1.50 4.08
C CYS A 190 -12.01 -0.46 2.97
N LEU A 191 -11.81 0.81 3.28
CA LEU A 191 -11.97 1.92 2.33
C LEU A 191 -10.65 2.33 1.66
N ASP A 192 -9.56 1.71 2.06
CA ASP A 192 -8.21 1.93 1.55
C ASP A 192 -8.01 1.24 0.19
N SER A 193 -8.61 1.81 -0.85
CA SER A 193 -8.50 1.31 -2.21
C SER A 193 -8.69 2.42 -3.25
N GLY A 194 -7.96 2.31 -4.34
CA GLY A 194 -8.13 3.20 -5.48
C GLY A 194 -9.46 3.00 -6.20
N THR A 195 -9.83 3.97 -7.02
CA THR A 195 -11.04 3.92 -7.87
C THR A 195 -10.66 4.01 -9.35
N GLY A 196 -11.38 3.29 -10.20
CA GLY A 196 -11.18 3.37 -11.66
C GLY A 196 -11.74 4.67 -12.24
N ASP A 197 -12.84 5.19 -11.69
CA ASP A 197 -13.42 6.49 -12.04
C ASP A 197 -14.21 7.07 -10.85
N TYR A 198 -14.65 8.33 -10.95
CA TYR A 198 -15.41 9.01 -9.91
C TYR A 198 -16.94 8.83 -10.03
N GLN A 199 -17.43 7.99 -10.94
CA GLN A 199 -18.86 7.83 -11.20
C GLN A 199 -19.44 6.51 -10.73
N ARG A 200 -18.58 5.49 -10.57
CA ARG A 200 -18.95 4.12 -10.20
C ARG A 200 -18.37 3.71 -8.88
N LEU A 201 -19.07 2.84 -8.18
CA LEU A 201 -18.50 2.12 -7.05
C LEU A 201 -17.55 1.03 -7.62
N TRP A 202 -16.28 1.14 -7.24
CA TRP A 202 -15.27 0.14 -7.54
C TRP A 202 -15.00 -0.69 -6.29
N THR A 203 -14.81 -1.98 -6.47
CA THR A 203 -14.47 -2.90 -5.39
C THR A 203 -13.22 -3.67 -5.76
N THR A 204 -12.22 -3.66 -4.87
CA THR A 204 -11.04 -4.50 -5.02
C THR A 204 -11.40 -5.94 -4.70
N THR A 205 -11.21 -6.84 -5.66
CA THR A 205 -11.62 -8.24 -5.54
C THR A 205 -10.46 -9.18 -5.25
N SER A 206 -9.22 -8.70 -5.41
CA SER A 206 -7.98 -9.42 -5.07
C SER A 206 -6.80 -8.46 -5.02
N LEU A 207 -5.79 -8.80 -4.25
CA LEU A 207 -4.52 -8.07 -4.15
C LEU A 207 -3.36 -9.03 -4.40
N ARG A 208 -2.30 -8.52 -5.04
CA ARG A 208 -1.03 -9.25 -5.12
C ARG A 208 -0.30 -9.16 -3.78
N GLY A 209 0.32 -10.26 -3.37
CA GLY A 209 1.27 -10.25 -2.27
C GLY A 209 2.61 -9.60 -2.63
N LEU A 210 3.49 -9.52 -1.66
CA LEU A 210 4.82 -8.91 -1.79
C LEU A 210 5.88 -9.76 -1.08
N ILE A 211 6.99 -10.02 -1.78
CA ILE A 211 8.22 -10.54 -1.18
C ILE A 211 9.32 -9.50 -1.41
N GLY A 212 9.85 -8.93 -0.33
CA GLY A 212 10.99 -8.03 -0.37
C GLY A 212 12.28 -8.74 0.01
N GLY A 213 13.42 -8.26 -0.50
CA GLY A 213 14.71 -8.80 -0.11
C GLY A 213 15.88 -7.95 -0.59
N THR A 214 17.09 -8.35 -0.19
CA THR A 214 18.33 -7.71 -0.64
C THR A 214 19.26 -8.76 -1.21
N LEU A 215 19.67 -8.58 -2.45
CA LEU A 215 20.72 -9.37 -3.12
C LEU A 215 22.03 -8.59 -3.01
N ARG A 216 22.96 -9.07 -2.20
CA ARG A 216 24.29 -8.50 -2.08
C ARG A 216 25.34 -9.47 -2.64
N VAL A 217 26.18 -8.97 -3.52
CA VAL A 217 27.28 -9.70 -4.18
C VAL A 217 28.60 -9.06 -3.81
N ASP A 218 29.43 -9.72 -3.04
CA ASP A 218 30.78 -9.28 -2.66
C ASP A 218 31.83 -10.03 -3.48
N VAL A 219 32.75 -9.30 -4.10
CA VAL A 219 33.81 -9.86 -4.97
C VAL A 219 35.22 -9.47 -4.51
N LEU A 220 35.38 -8.34 -3.83
CA LEU A 220 36.66 -7.80 -3.38
C LEU A 220 36.54 -7.26 -1.95
N LYS A 221 37.65 -7.18 -1.22
CA LYS A 221 37.71 -6.54 0.09
C LYS A 221 37.66 -5.01 0.00
N GLN A 222 38.16 -4.45 -1.10
CA GLN A 222 38.19 -3.00 -1.36
C GLN A 222 38.12 -2.73 -2.88
N GLY A 223 37.77 -1.49 -3.24
CA GLY A 223 37.76 -1.06 -4.63
C GLY A 223 39.18 -1.02 -5.22
N ILE A 224 39.31 -1.36 -6.50
CA ILE A 224 40.58 -1.34 -7.23
C ILE A 224 40.44 -0.60 -8.54
N HIS A 225 41.56 -0.15 -9.11
CA HIS A 225 41.57 0.59 -10.38
C HIS A 225 41.04 -0.29 -11.54
N SER A 226 40.02 0.16 -12.24
CA SER A 226 39.34 -0.63 -13.28
C SER A 226 40.27 -0.89 -14.50
N GLY A 227 41.13 0.06 -14.87
CA GLY A 227 42.02 -0.07 -15.99
C GLY A 227 43.05 -1.21 -15.88
N SER A 228 43.42 -1.61 -14.67
CA SER A 228 44.35 -2.72 -14.42
C SER A 228 43.64 -4.05 -14.12
N SER A 229 42.35 -4.04 -13.85
CA SER A 229 41.68 -5.20 -13.26
C SER A 229 40.45 -5.68 -14.04
N SER A 230 39.82 -4.80 -14.82
CA SER A 230 38.64 -5.18 -15.61
C SER A 230 39.00 -6.27 -16.64
N GLY A 231 38.11 -7.23 -16.78
CA GLY A 231 38.31 -8.41 -17.61
C GLY A 231 38.91 -9.60 -16.85
N HIS A 232 39.77 -9.35 -15.84
CA HIS A 232 40.29 -10.40 -14.96
C HIS A 232 39.45 -10.58 -13.70
N VAL A 233 39.14 -9.48 -12.99
CA VAL A 233 38.26 -9.51 -11.81
C VAL A 233 36.81 -9.42 -12.27
N PRO A 234 35.91 -10.33 -11.82
CA PRO A 234 34.51 -10.27 -12.17
C PRO A 234 33.84 -9.05 -11.54
N SER A 235 32.97 -8.39 -12.30
CA SER A 235 32.17 -7.27 -11.79
C SER A 235 31.05 -7.75 -10.89
N SER A 236 30.93 -7.21 -9.67
CA SER A 236 29.84 -7.50 -8.75
C SER A 236 28.46 -7.19 -9.37
N PHE A 237 28.37 -6.06 -10.11
CA PHE A 237 27.13 -5.69 -10.80
C PHE A 237 26.74 -6.66 -11.93
N ARG A 238 27.73 -7.16 -12.69
CA ARG A 238 27.47 -8.19 -13.71
C ARG A 238 26.94 -9.48 -13.09
N ILE A 239 27.52 -9.90 -11.95
CA ILE A 239 27.07 -11.09 -11.23
C ILE A 239 25.65 -10.89 -10.71
N ALA A 240 25.36 -9.72 -10.12
CA ALA A 240 24.00 -9.40 -9.67
C ALA A 240 22.97 -9.51 -10.81
N ARG A 241 23.27 -8.95 -12.00
CA ARG A 241 22.42 -9.12 -13.20
C ARG A 241 22.24 -10.57 -13.59
N GLN A 242 23.30 -11.38 -13.62
CA GLN A 242 23.22 -12.81 -13.94
C GLN A 242 22.32 -13.57 -12.95
N LEU A 243 22.32 -13.18 -11.69
CA LEU A 243 21.47 -13.79 -10.67
C LEU A 243 20.01 -13.35 -10.83
N LEU A 244 19.76 -12.09 -11.13
CA LEU A 244 18.40 -11.59 -11.40
C LEU A 244 17.80 -12.23 -12.66
N SER A 245 18.59 -12.44 -13.73
CA SER A 245 18.16 -13.15 -14.95
C SER A 245 17.82 -14.64 -14.73
N ARG A 246 18.04 -15.19 -13.53
CA ARG A 246 17.51 -16.50 -13.15
C ARG A 246 16.06 -16.43 -12.63
N LEU A 247 15.63 -15.25 -12.22
CA LEU A 247 14.29 -15.00 -11.72
C LEU A 247 13.36 -14.49 -12.81
N GLU A 248 13.88 -13.68 -13.71
CA GLU A 248 13.15 -12.90 -14.71
C GLU A 248 13.82 -13.00 -16.08
N ASP A 249 13.03 -13.17 -17.12
CA ASP A 249 13.51 -12.98 -18.50
C ASP A 249 13.74 -11.49 -18.76
N GLU A 250 14.98 -11.11 -19.07
CA GLU A 250 15.39 -9.71 -19.23
C GLU A 250 14.76 -9.01 -20.45
N ASN A 251 14.17 -9.74 -21.39
CA ASN A 251 13.55 -9.18 -22.59
C ASN A 251 12.04 -8.98 -22.42
N THR A 252 11.39 -9.88 -21.69
CA THR A 252 9.91 -9.89 -21.55
C THR A 252 9.42 -9.40 -20.19
N GLY A 253 10.29 -9.42 -19.17
CA GLY A 253 9.93 -9.14 -17.78
C GLY A 253 9.08 -10.26 -17.14
N GLU A 254 9.02 -11.44 -17.77
CA GLU A 254 8.29 -12.58 -17.22
C GLU A 254 9.11 -13.30 -16.15
N MET A 255 8.48 -13.62 -15.02
CA MET A 255 9.11 -14.38 -13.95
C MET A 255 9.22 -15.85 -14.34
N LEU A 256 10.43 -16.42 -14.17
CA LEU A 256 10.79 -17.75 -14.67
C LEU A 256 10.52 -18.88 -13.69
N LEU A 257 10.23 -18.58 -12.41
CA LEU A 257 9.99 -19.58 -11.39
C LEU A 257 8.55 -20.08 -11.43
N ASP A 258 8.36 -21.38 -11.57
CA ASP A 258 7.04 -22.01 -11.57
C ASP A 258 6.28 -21.74 -10.26
N GLU A 259 6.99 -21.66 -9.13
CA GLU A 259 6.42 -21.40 -7.80
C GLU A 259 5.81 -19.99 -7.68
N LEU A 260 6.15 -19.08 -8.58
CA LEU A 260 5.59 -17.71 -8.64
C LEU A 260 4.42 -17.60 -9.62
N ASN A 261 4.26 -18.57 -10.51
CA ASN A 261 3.28 -18.52 -11.59
C ASN A 261 2.06 -19.39 -11.26
N ILE A 262 0.87 -18.86 -11.55
CA ILE A 262 -0.40 -19.56 -11.36
C ILE A 262 -1.26 -19.49 -12.62
N THR A 263 -2.18 -20.42 -12.75
CA THR A 263 -3.26 -20.28 -13.73
C THR A 263 -4.28 -19.27 -13.18
N ILE A 264 -4.46 -18.16 -13.89
CA ILE A 264 -5.44 -17.14 -13.51
C ILE A 264 -6.84 -17.71 -13.71
N PRO A 265 -7.76 -17.64 -12.71
CA PRO A 265 -9.13 -18.11 -12.87
C PRO A 265 -9.84 -17.39 -14.02
N GLU A 266 -10.57 -18.14 -14.86
CA GLU A 266 -11.21 -17.61 -16.06
C GLU A 266 -12.15 -16.43 -15.76
N TYR A 267 -12.92 -16.52 -14.67
CA TYR A 267 -13.80 -15.43 -14.26
C TYR A 267 -13.06 -14.11 -13.91
N ARG A 268 -11.79 -14.20 -13.47
CA ARG A 268 -10.95 -13.02 -13.21
C ARG A 268 -10.47 -12.37 -14.50
N VAL A 269 -10.19 -13.18 -15.51
CA VAL A 269 -9.88 -12.68 -16.87
C VAL A 269 -11.10 -11.98 -17.44
N GLU A 270 -12.30 -12.54 -17.28
CA GLU A 270 -13.56 -11.93 -17.72
C GLU A 270 -13.86 -10.61 -16.99
N GLU A 271 -13.72 -10.57 -15.65
CA GLU A 271 -13.85 -9.34 -14.84
C GLU A 271 -12.89 -8.24 -15.32
N THR A 272 -11.63 -8.60 -15.57
CA THR A 272 -10.61 -7.68 -16.09
C THR A 272 -11.00 -7.16 -17.49
N SER A 273 -11.46 -8.01 -18.37
CA SER A 273 -11.92 -7.62 -19.70
C SER A 273 -13.11 -6.65 -19.62
N ASN A 274 -14.08 -6.91 -18.74
CA ASN A 274 -15.22 -6.03 -18.51
C ASN A 274 -14.79 -4.67 -17.95
N MET A 275 -13.84 -4.64 -17.01
CA MET A 275 -13.26 -3.41 -16.46
C MET A 275 -12.60 -2.57 -17.57
N ILE A 276 -11.79 -3.18 -18.43
CA ILE A 276 -11.15 -2.50 -19.56
C ILE A 276 -12.20 -1.96 -20.53
N GLY A 277 -13.27 -2.69 -20.78
CA GLY A 277 -14.39 -2.22 -21.60
C GLY A 277 -15.07 -0.95 -21.06
N ILE A 278 -14.97 -0.72 -19.74
CA ILE A 278 -15.49 0.48 -19.06
C ILE A 278 -14.48 1.63 -19.09
N LEU A 279 -13.21 1.36 -18.76
CA LEU A 279 -12.17 2.38 -18.57
C LEU A 279 -11.48 2.76 -19.89
N GLY A 280 -11.49 1.89 -20.89
CA GLY A 280 -10.86 2.14 -22.20
C GLY A 280 -9.35 2.38 -22.07
N GLU A 281 -8.88 3.43 -22.75
CA GLU A 281 -7.44 3.81 -22.77
C GLU A 281 -6.91 4.28 -21.41
N GLN A 282 -7.78 4.67 -20.50
CA GLN A 282 -7.40 5.16 -19.16
C GLN A 282 -6.54 4.15 -18.39
N VAL A 283 -6.73 2.84 -18.59
CA VAL A 283 -5.91 1.79 -17.94
C VAL A 283 -4.42 1.84 -18.29
N VAL A 284 -4.07 2.55 -19.36
CA VAL A 284 -2.68 2.78 -19.80
C VAL A 284 -2.25 4.21 -19.52
N GLU A 285 -3.13 5.18 -19.74
CA GLU A 285 -2.85 6.63 -19.60
C GLU A 285 -2.69 7.08 -18.14
N GLU A 286 -3.15 6.29 -17.17
CA GLU A 286 -3.01 6.60 -15.74
C GLU A 286 -1.55 6.69 -15.24
N PHE A 287 -0.58 6.17 -16.02
CA PHE A 287 0.83 6.18 -15.64
C PHE A 287 1.54 7.40 -16.21
N PRO A 288 2.45 8.04 -15.45
CA PRO A 288 3.19 9.23 -15.88
C PRO A 288 4.33 8.86 -16.85
N TRP A 289 3.98 8.44 -18.06
CA TRP A 289 4.95 8.07 -19.09
C TRP A 289 5.83 9.24 -19.49
N ILE A 290 7.12 8.96 -19.76
CA ILE A 290 8.04 9.93 -20.32
C ILE A 290 7.99 9.82 -21.85
N ASP A 291 7.66 10.91 -22.52
CA ASP A 291 7.66 11.05 -23.97
C ASP A 291 6.97 9.87 -24.70
N ASP A 292 7.73 9.18 -25.56
CA ASP A 292 7.23 8.05 -26.36
C ASP A 292 7.35 6.68 -25.66
N MET A 293 7.55 6.64 -24.33
CA MET A 293 7.59 5.37 -23.61
C MET A 293 6.27 4.62 -23.74
N ARG A 294 6.38 3.31 -23.82
CA ARG A 294 5.25 2.40 -24.02
C ARG A 294 5.20 1.35 -22.91
N PRO A 295 4.01 0.83 -22.61
CA PRO A 295 3.88 -0.30 -21.68
C PRO A 295 4.61 -1.54 -22.21
N SER A 296 4.94 -2.46 -21.30
CA SER A 296 5.61 -3.73 -21.62
C SER A 296 4.82 -4.64 -22.56
N THR A 297 3.54 -4.39 -22.75
CA THR A 297 2.66 -5.06 -23.71
C THR A 297 1.69 -4.07 -24.33
N ALA A 298 1.38 -4.26 -25.60
CA ALA A 298 0.38 -3.45 -26.29
C ALA A 298 -1.07 -3.94 -26.04
N ASP A 299 -1.24 -5.14 -25.48
CA ASP A 299 -2.54 -5.68 -25.11
C ASP A 299 -2.97 -5.16 -23.73
N PRO A 300 -4.05 -4.35 -23.62
CA PRO A 300 -4.50 -3.82 -22.34
C PRO A 300 -4.91 -4.92 -21.34
N LEU A 301 -5.49 -6.03 -21.81
CA LEU A 301 -5.88 -7.15 -20.97
C LEU A 301 -4.64 -7.78 -20.32
N GLU A 302 -3.65 -8.10 -21.12
CA GLU A 302 -2.37 -8.63 -20.64
C GLU A 302 -1.70 -7.63 -19.69
N GLY A 303 -1.71 -6.33 -20.00
CA GLY A 303 -1.14 -5.27 -19.17
C GLY A 303 -1.78 -5.23 -17.78
N VAL A 304 -3.10 -5.28 -17.69
CA VAL A 304 -3.80 -5.30 -16.40
C VAL A 304 -3.55 -6.62 -15.66
N LEU A 305 -3.58 -7.76 -16.33
CA LEU A 305 -3.29 -9.06 -15.70
C LEU A 305 -1.85 -9.11 -15.17
N ARG A 306 -0.87 -8.52 -15.86
CA ARG A 306 0.52 -8.41 -15.38
C ARG A 306 0.61 -7.62 -14.07
N ARG A 307 -0.17 -6.57 -13.88
CA ARG A 307 -0.14 -5.75 -12.66
C ARG A 307 -1.06 -6.23 -11.55
N THR A 308 -1.96 -7.18 -11.80
CA THR A 308 -2.96 -7.65 -10.81
C THR A 308 -2.86 -9.13 -10.47
N TRP A 309 -2.46 -9.98 -11.43
CA TRP A 309 -2.49 -11.44 -11.30
C TRP A 309 -1.20 -12.14 -11.64
N LYS A 310 -0.22 -11.48 -12.27
CA LYS A 310 1.07 -12.08 -12.60
C LYS A 310 2.18 -11.57 -11.66
N PRO A 311 3.22 -12.37 -11.42
CA PRO A 311 4.36 -11.92 -10.63
C PRO A 311 5.17 -10.87 -11.40
N ALA A 312 5.84 -9.98 -10.66
CA ALA A 312 6.71 -8.96 -11.26
C ALA A 312 7.83 -8.56 -10.30
N LEU A 313 9.06 -8.42 -10.84
CA LEU A 313 10.24 -7.98 -10.12
C LEU A 313 10.46 -6.47 -10.31
N SER A 314 10.82 -5.79 -9.23
CA SER A 314 11.30 -4.40 -9.26
C SER A 314 12.55 -4.25 -8.41
N ILE A 315 13.55 -3.54 -8.90
CA ILE A 315 14.70 -3.11 -8.09
C ILE A 315 14.35 -1.73 -7.51
N VAL A 316 14.25 -1.66 -6.19
CA VAL A 316 13.77 -0.48 -5.47
C VAL A 316 14.86 0.23 -4.67
N GLY A 317 16.10 -0.25 -4.72
CA GLY A 317 17.25 0.39 -4.08
C GLY A 317 18.56 -0.24 -4.47
N ALA A 318 19.66 0.53 -4.40
CA ALA A 318 20.99 0.06 -4.71
C ALA A 318 22.05 0.67 -3.79
N GLU A 319 23.03 -0.15 -3.38
CA GLU A 319 24.23 0.24 -2.65
C GLU A 319 25.49 -0.30 -3.33
N GLY A 320 26.65 0.28 -3.01
CA GLY A 320 27.92 -0.08 -3.61
C GLY A 320 28.21 0.64 -4.94
N LEU A 321 27.25 1.38 -5.49
CA LEU A 321 27.34 2.21 -6.67
C LEU A 321 27.22 3.68 -6.25
N PRO A 322 28.28 4.50 -6.35
CA PRO A 322 28.19 5.92 -6.02
C PRO A 322 27.36 6.67 -7.08
N PRO A 323 26.83 7.86 -6.75
CA PRO A 323 26.25 8.75 -7.74
C PRO A 323 27.22 8.97 -8.91
N ALA A 324 26.71 9.09 -10.14
CA ALA A 324 27.53 9.23 -11.34
C ALA A 324 28.52 10.43 -11.26
N SER A 325 28.10 11.52 -10.60
CA SER A 325 28.95 12.70 -10.35
C SER A 325 30.18 12.41 -9.48
N ASN A 326 30.13 11.36 -8.64
CA ASN A 326 31.19 10.96 -7.71
C ASN A 326 31.88 9.65 -8.13
N ALA A 327 31.52 9.12 -9.31
CA ALA A 327 32.06 7.85 -9.79
C ALA A 327 33.42 8.06 -10.45
N GLY A 328 34.44 7.30 -10.01
CA GLY A 328 35.73 7.21 -10.61
C GLY A 328 35.97 5.87 -11.31
N ASN A 329 37.16 5.68 -11.90
CA ASN A 329 37.56 4.43 -12.58
C ASN A 329 37.88 3.30 -11.57
N VAL A 330 36.88 2.93 -10.76
CA VAL A 330 37.00 1.93 -9.68
C VAL A 330 36.12 0.73 -9.96
N LEU A 331 36.71 -0.46 -9.96
CA LEU A 331 35.98 -1.70 -9.89
C LEU A 331 35.42 -1.87 -8.46
N ARG A 332 34.11 -1.95 -8.36
CA ARG A 332 33.45 -1.92 -7.05
C ARG A 332 33.61 -3.24 -6.30
N PRO A 333 33.87 -3.20 -4.98
CA PRO A 333 34.06 -4.39 -4.19
C PRO A 333 32.78 -5.22 -4.01
N PHE A 334 31.63 -4.56 -4.02
CA PHE A 334 30.31 -5.20 -3.92
C PHE A 334 29.25 -4.42 -4.69
N THR A 335 28.14 -5.07 -4.93
CA THR A 335 26.86 -4.49 -5.35
C THR A 335 25.75 -5.08 -4.48
N SER A 336 24.90 -4.23 -3.94
CA SER A 336 23.73 -4.64 -3.13
C SER A 336 22.48 -4.03 -3.77
N LEU A 337 21.51 -4.86 -4.10
CA LEU A 337 20.25 -4.47 -4.74
C LEU A 337 19.09 -4.87 -3.85
N LYS A 338 18.26 -3.91 -3.46
CA LYS A 338 16.98 -4.18 -2.80
C LYS A 338 15.96 -4.47 -3.87
N PHE A 339 15.31 -5.62 -3.79
CA PHE A 339 14.28 -6.03 -4.71
C PHE A 339 12.91 -6.15 -4.04
N SER A 340 11.88 -5.98 -4.85
CA SER A 340 10.47 -6.15 -4.50
C SER A 340 9.84 -7.03 -5.57
N ILE A 341 9.30 -8.19 -5.18
CA ILE A 341 8.62 -9.11 -6.09
C ILE A 341 7.15 -9.15 -5.70
N ARG A 342 6.29 -8.67 -6.59
CA ARG A 342 4.86 -8.87 -6.45
C ARG A 342 4.52 -10.30 -6.82
N ILE A 343 3.70 -10.97 -6.00
CA ILE A 343 3.29 -12.34 -6.21
C ILE A 343 1.77 -12.45 -6.39
N PRO A 344 1.28 -13.38 -7.22
CA PRO A 344 -0.14 -13.58 -7.43
C PRO A 344 -0.91 -13.85 -6.13
N PRO A 345 -2.22 -13.54 -6.06
CA PRO A 345 -3.03 -13.66 -4.85
C PRO A 345 -3.08 -15.08 -4.24
N MET A 346 -2.84 -16.12 -5.01
CA MET A 346 -2.93 -17.52 -4.56
C MET A 346 -1.57 -18.19 -4.31
N VAL A 347 -0.48 -17.45 -4.42
CA VAL A 347 0.88 -17.97 -4.19
C VAL A 347 1.20 -17.93 -2.70
N ASP A 348 1.70 -19.04 -2.17
CA ASP A 348 2.24 -19.11 -0.81
C ASP A 348 3.54 -18.29 -0.71
N PRO A 349 3.57 -17.19 0.07
CA PRO A 349 4.73 -16.29 0.13
C PRO A 349 5.96 -16.96 0.77
N THR A 350 5.77 -17.95 1.63
CA THR A 350 6.87 -18.66 2.28
C THR A 350 7.57 -19.59 1.30
N GLU A 351 6.82 -20.36 0.53
CA GLU A 351 7.40 -21.26 -0.47
C GLU A 351 8.01 -20.49 -1.64
N ALA A 352 7.35 -19.40 -2.07
CA ALA A 352 7.89 -18.48 -3.07
C ALA A 352 9.22 -17.85 -2.59
N GLY A 353 9.30 -17.40 -1.34
CA GLY A 353 10.53 -16.85 -0.75
C GLY A 353 11.67 -17.87 -0.74
N LYS A 354 11.40 -19.10 -0.35
CA LYS A 354 12.39 -20.21 -0.38
C LYS A 354 12.87 -20.51 -1.80
N ALA A 355 11.96 -20.49 -2.78
CA ALA A 355 12.31 -20.71 -4.18
C ALA A 355 13.23 -19.61 -4.72
N ILE A 356 12.92 -18.35 -4.43
CA ILE A 356 13.74 -17.18 -4.77
C ILE A 356 15.13 -17.32 -4.14
N GLU A 357 15.21 -17.57 -2.83
CA GLU A 357 16.48 -17.74 -2.12
C GLU A 357 17.32 -18.87 -2.72
N ARG A 358 16.71 -20.03 -2.98
CA ARG A 358 17.36 -21.20 -3.60
C ARG A 358 17.99 -20.84 -4.94
N VAL A 359 17.24 -20.19 -5.83
CA VAL A 359 17.70 -19.86 -7.19
C VAL A 359 18.80 -18.81 -7.18
N LEU A 360 18.71 -17.82 -6.29
CA LEU A 360 19.75 -16.80 -6.15
C LEU A 360 21.03 -17.35 -5.53
N THR A 361 20.94 -18.29 -4.59
CA THR A 361 22.12 -18.79 -3.85
C THR A 361 22.78 -20.02 -4.46
N GLN A 362 22.09 -20.79 -5.32
CA GLN A 362 22.66 -21.94 -6.00
C GLN A 362 23.69 -21.55 -7.07
N ASN A 363 24.75 -22.38 -7.21
CA ASN A 363 25.76 -22.21 -8.26
C ASN A 363 26.26 -20.76 -8.37
N GLN A 364 26.82 -20.26 -7.28
CA GLN A 364 27.36 -18.90 -7.18
C GLN A 364 28.42 -18.63 -8.25
N PRO A 365 28.22 -17.62 -9.12
CA PRO A 365 29.21 -17.28 -10.13
C PRO A 365 30.55 -16.91 -9.48
N TYR A 366 31.64 -17.49 -9.97
CA TYR A 366 33.01 -17.24 -9.52
C TYR A 366 33.27 -17.46 -8.01
N GLY A 367 32.39 -18.16 -7.30
CA GLY A 367 32.52 -18.35 -5.85
C GLY A 367 32.34 -17.07 -5.03
N CYS A 368 31.59 -16.07 -5.55
CA CYS A 368 31.33 -14.83 -4.84
C CYS A 368 30.55 -15.07 -3.54
N LEU A 369 30.69 -14.16 -2.57
CA LEU A 369 29.86 -14.18 -1.39
C LEU A 369 28.49 -13.56 -1.70
N LEU A 370 27.44 -14.27 -1.37
CA LEU A 370 26.06 -13.83 -1.55
C LEU A 370 25.36 -13.74 -0.20
N TYR A 371 24.61 -12.67 -0.03
CA TYR A 371 23.70 -12.49 1.09
C TYR A 371 22.33 -12.20 0.49
N THR A 372 21.35 -13.01 0.86
CA THR A 372 19.94 -12.77 0.53
C THR A 372 19.17 -12.74 1.84
N SER A 373 18.25 -11.82 1.95
CA SER A 373 17.33 -11.73 3.07
C SER A 373 15.94 -11.52 2.52
N PRO A 374 15.27 -12.57 2.01
CA PRO A 374 13.87 -12.45 1.66
C PRO A 374 13.06 -12.26 2.94
N SER A 375 12.28 -11.20 3.00
CA SER A 375 11.31 -10.95 4.05
C SER A 375 9.93 -10.90 3.42
N PRO A 376 9.07 -11.89 3.66
CA PRO A 376 7.67 -11.77 3.29
C PRO A 376 7.07 -10.65 4.18
N ARG A 377 6.54 -9.60 3.55
CA ARG A 377 5.84 -8.53 4.27
C ARG A 377 4.43 -8.93 4.68
N ASP A 378 3.85 -9.88 4.01
CA ASP A 378 2.51 -10.39 4.32
C ASP A 378 2.64 -11.77 4.96
N ARG A 379 2.82 -11.77 6.29
CA ARG A 379 2.41 -12.90 7.10
C ARG A 379 1.00 -12.57 7.60
N HIS A 380 0.01 -12.83 6.72
CA HIS A 380 -1.37 -13.15 7.17
C HIS A 380 -2.24 -13.52 5.98
#